data_47735bb17d3a03aa5941b7239e74e7e0
#
_entry.id   47735bb17d3a03aa5941b7239e74e7e0
#
_cell.length_a   1.000
_cell.length_b   1.000
_cell.length_c   1.000
_cell.angle_alpha   90.00
_cell.angle_beta   90.00
_cell.angle_gamma   90.00
#
_symmetry.space_group_name_H-M   'P 1'
#
loop_
_entity.id
_entity.type
_entity.pdbx_description
1 polymer ?
#
loop_
_entity_poly.entity_id
_entity_poly.type
_entity_poly.pdbx_seq_one_letter_code
_entity_poly.pdbx_strand_id
1 'polypeptide(L)'
;MGREVELKLEVPASAIDDVARLPWLSELSSGMPKCQKLVSVYFDTAKSKLREHGLVLRVRHTGENRLQTIKSVERGARGAFGRDEWEEEVKSDAPDLKLVNGTALEPLATKKLQRRLRPIFETVVERTTFPIRAGDADLKVSVDHGFIKAKGRREAISEIEIELTDGDPAEIAHVADRLAGSAPITYLAQSKPERGYALSAGEAAKPVRGGTIDLDPEVSAAEGFQIVALSCLDHAAANARAVREGDTEGIHQMRVGLRRLGGGNIPIHGVTTRRGDRKNQNRAQMAH
;
A
#
# COMPACT_ATOMS: atom_id res chain seq x y z
N MET A 1 14.54 -7.98 -9.22
CA MET A 1 13.54 -8.17 -8.16
C MET A 1 13.74 -7.03 -7.18
N GLY A 2 12.89 -6.04 -7.17
CA GLY A 2 12.97 -4.90 -6.26
C GLY A 2 11.81 -4.97 -5.28
N ARG A 3 12.11 -4.79 -3.99
CA ARG A 3 11.08 -4.59 -2.98
C ARG A 3 10.60 -3.15 -3.10
N GLU A 4 9.37 -2.97 -3.57
CA GLU A 4 8.76 -1.65 -3.72
C GLU A 4 8.44 -1.08 -2.34
N VAL A 5 9.00 0.10 -2.01
CA VAL A 5 8.71 0.85 -0.77
C VAL A 5 7.95 2.10 -1.17
N GLU A 6 6.66 2.19 -0.81
CA GLU A 6 5.79 3.30 -1.22
C GLU A 6 4.87 3.77 -0.09
N LEU A 7 4.54 5.05 -0.10
CA LEU A 7 3.48 5.64 0.72
C LEU A 7 2.38 6.18 -0.20
N LYS A 8 1.12 5.88 0.13
CA LYS A 8 -0.05 6.39 -0.60
C LYS A 8 -0.82 7.39 0.24
N LEU A 9 -1.16 8.51 -0.38
CA LEU A 9 -1.91 9.59 0.22
C LEU A 9 -3.13 9.91 -0.65
N GLU A 10 -4.28 10.09 -0.03
CA GLU A 10 -5.49 10.56 -0.69
C GLU A 10 -5.56 12.08 -0.61
N VAL A 11 -6.00 12.70 -1.68
CA VAL A 11 -6.20 14.15 -1.81
C VAL A 11 -7.64 14.38 -2.25
N PRO A 12 -8.35 15.41 -1.74
CA PRO A 12 -9.64 15.80 -2.31
C PRO A 12 -9.52 16.05 -3.82
N ALA A 13 -10.49 15.59 -4.60
CA ALA A 13 -10.47 15.75 -6.06
C ALA A 13 -10.38 17.22 -6.51
N SER A 14 -10.85 18.16 -5.68
CA SER A 14 -10.74 19.60 -5.93
C SER A 14 -9.34 20.17 -5.73
N ALA A 15 -8.42 19.43 -5.08
CA ALA A 15 -7.08 19.91 -4.75
C ALA A 15 -5.97 19.19 -5.54
N ILE A 16 -6.29 18.12 -6.26
CA ILE A 16 -5.28 17.26 -6.90
C ILE A 16 -4.48 18.01 -7.98
N ASP A 17 -5.14 18.88 -8.74
CA ASP A 17 -4.48 19.67 -9.79
C ASP A 17 -3.55 20.73 -9.20
N ASP A 18 -3.88 21.27 -8.03
CA ASP A 18 -3.03 22.23 -7.32
C ASP A 18 -1.80 21.54 -6.76
N VAL A 19 -1.94 20.29 -6.28
CA VAL A 19 -0.80 19.47 -5.85
C VAL A 19 0.17 19.23 -7.00
N ALA A 20 -0.33 18.89 -8.18
CA ALA A 20 0.52 18.69 -9.36
C ALA A 20 1.28 19.94 -9.81
N ARG A 21 0.85 21.13 -9.35
CA ARG A 21 1.45 22.45 -9.66
C ARG A 21 2.28 23.03 -8.51
N LEU A 22 2.47 22.30 -7.41
CA LEU A 22 3.28 22.79 -6.30
C LEU A 22 4.71 23.14 -6.77
N PRO A 23 5.16 24.39 -6.61
CA PRO A 23 6.45 24.83 -7.14
C PRO A 23 7.61 23.96 -6.68
N TRP A 24 7.63 23.57 -5.41
CA TRP A 24 8.71 22.80 -4.82
C TRP A 24 8.82 21.36 -5.38
N LEU A 25 7.75 20.76 -5.92
CA LEU A 25 7.85 19.48 -6.62
C LEU A 25 8.70 19.61 -7.87
N SER A 26 8.54 20.72 -8.59
CA SER A 26 9.37 21.02 -9.78
C SER A 26 10.81 21.44 -9.39
N GLU A 27 10.97 22.16 -8.29
CA GLU A 27 12.27 22.62 -7.78
C GLU A 27 13.16 21.45 -7.31
N LEU A 28 12.56 20.46 -6.62
CA LEU A 28 13.25 19.25 -6.15
C LEU A 28 13.38 18.17 -7.22
N SER A 29 12.74 18.37 -8.38
CA SER A 29 12.76 17.37 -9.43
C SER A 29 14.16 17.27 -10.07
N SER A 30 14.72 16.07 -10.06
CA SER A 30 15.99 15.73 -10.70
C SER A 30 15.90 15.60 -12.22
N GLY A 31 14.70 15.75 -12.78
CA GLY A 31 14.41 15.65 -14.21
C GLY A 31 13.04 16.25 -14.57
N MET A 32 12.69 16.21 -15.84
CA MET A 32 11.38 16.73 -16.28
C MET A 32 10.23 15.85 -15.77
N PRO A 33 9.15 16.44 -15.22
CA PRO A 33 7.95 15.69 -14.88
C PRO A 33 7.36 14.97 -16.10
N LYS A 34 6.91 13.74 -15.90
CA LYS A 34 6.35 12.91 -16.96
C LYS A 34 4.85 12.75 -16.78
N CYS A 35 4.07 13.27 -17.72
CA CYS A 35 2.62 13.08 -17.77
C CYS A 35 2.29 11.87 -18.65
N GLN A 36 1.45 10.96 -18.14
CA GLN A 36 1.06 9.75 -18.85
C GLN A 36 -0.40 9.39 -18.54
N LYS A 37 -1.11 8.96 -19.57
CA LYS A 37 -2.39 8.27 -19.39
C LYS A 37 -2.14 6.78 -19.25
N LEU A 38 -2.54 6.21 -18.14
CA LEU A 38 -2.39 4.80 -17.81
C LEU A 38 -3.78 4.13 -17.78
N VAL A 39 -3.97 3.14 -18.65
CA VAL A 39 -5.17 2.31 -18.62
C VAL A 39 -4.74 0.92 -18.17
N SER A 40 -5.24 0.46 -17.04
CA SER A 40 -4.88 -0.86 -16.50
C SER A 40 -6.13 -1.72 -16.33
N VAL A 41 -6.15 -2.85 -17.00
CA VAL A 41 -7.19 -3.87 -16.88
C VAL A 41 -6.72 -4.94 -15.91
N TYR A 42 -7.53 -5.23 -14.90
CA TYR A 42 -7.23 -6.23 -13.88
C TYR A 42 -7.97 -7.52 -14.14
N PHE A 43 -7.25 -8.63 -14.05
CA PHE A 43 -7.74 -9.95 -14.40
C PHE A 43 -7.80 -10.88 -13.21
N ASP A 44 -8.87 -11.66 -13.14
CA ASP A 44 -9.04 -12.76 -12.18
C ASP A 44 -10.08 -13.74 -12.69
N THR A 45 -10.29 -14.83 -11.98
CA THR A 45 -11.39 -15.75 -12.24
C THR A 45 -12.72 -15.20 -11.66
N ALA A 46 -13.85 -15.81 -12.07
CA ALA A 46 -15.16 -15.49 -11.54
C ALA A 46 -15.26 -15.57 -10.01
N LYS A 47 -14.42 -16.42 -9.41
CA LYS A 47 -14.36 -16.67 -7.95
C LYS A 47 -13.20 -15.94 -7.28
N SER A 48 -12.60 -14.96 -7.94
CA SER A 48 -11.48 -14.16 -7.39
C SER A 48 -10.30 -15.01 -6.90
N LYS A 49 -9.95 -16.07 -7.65
CA LYS A 49 -8.93 -17.04 -7.23
C LYS A 49 -7.55 -16.39 -7.01
N LEU A 50 -7.15 -15.42 -7.85
CA LEU A 50 -5.88 -14.73 -7.65
C LEU A 50 -5.89 -13.89 -6.37
N ARG A 51 -6.97 -13.11 -6.16
CA ARG A 51 -7.17 -12.35 -4.92
C ARG A 51 -7.15 -13.24 -3.67
N GLU A 52 -7.78 -14.42 -3.72
CA GLU A 52 -7.76 -15.40 -2.60
C GLU A 52 -6.35 -15.87 -2.25
N HIS A 53 -5.45 -15.91 -3.25
CA HIS A 53 -4.03 -16.26 -3.08
C HIS A 53 -3.12 -15.05 -2.82
N GLY A 54 -3.70 -13.86 -2.58
CA GLY A 54 -2.94 -12.63 -2.38
C GLY A 54 -2.21 -12.14 -3.64
N LEU A 55 -2.75 -12.43 -4.83
CA LEU A 55 -2.14 -12.04 -6.10
C LEU A 55 -3.00 -11.03 -6.86
N VAL A 56 -2.34 -10.10 -7.52
CA VAL A 56 -2.93 -9.14 -8.45
C VAL A 56 -2.28 -9.34 -9.82
N LEU A 57 -3.10 -9.47 -10.85
CA LEU A 57 -2.66 -9.58 -12.24
C LEU A 57 -3.33 -8.47 -13.06
N ARG A 58 -2.51 -7.64 -13.71
CA ARG A 58 -3.01 -6.58 -14.61
C ARG A 58 -2.26 -6.56 -15.94
N VAL A 59 -2.91 -6.04 -16.95
CA VAL A 59 -2.27 -5.56 -18.19
C VAL A 59 -2.48 -4.06 -18.26
N ARG A 60 -1.39 -3.30 -18.32
CA ARG A 60 -1.36 -1.85 -18.42
C ARG A 60 -1.00 -1.42 -19.81
N HIS A 61 -1.76 -0.47 -20.33
CA HIS A 61 -1.47 0.22 -21.59
C HIS A 61 -0.79 1.55 -21.28
N THR A 62 0.34 1.79 -21.94
CA THR A 62 1.09 3.04 -21.92
C THR A 62 1.46 3.38 -23.35
N GLY A 63 0.63 4.15 -24.03
CA GLY A 63 0.74 4.33 -25.49
C GLY A 63 0.53 3.00 -26.22
N GLU A 64 1.50 2.60 -27.04
CA GLU A 64 1.44 1.33 -27.79
C GLU A 64 1.93 0.12 -26.99
N ASN A 65 2.62 0.35 -25.87
CA ASN A 65 3.18 -0.71 -25.04
C ASN A 65 2.13 -1.33 -24.13
N ARG A 66 2.22 -2.62 -23.95
CA ARG A 66 1.40 -3.38 -23.00
C ARG A 66 2.30 -4.10 -22.02
N LEU A 67 2.09 -3.80 -20.74
CA LEU A 67 2.89 -4.37 -19.66
C LEU A 67 1.99 -5.21 -18.76
N GLN A 68 2.30 -6.51 -18.69
CA GLN A 68 1.71 -7.40 -17.71
C GLN A 68 2.44 -7.23 -16.38
N THR A 69 1.67 -7.00 -15.31
CA THR A 69 2.23 -6.87 -13.97
C THR A 69 1.59 -7.92 -13.06
N ILE A 70 2.41 -8.62 -12.29
CA ILE A 70 2.00 -9.48 -11.20
C ILE A 70 2.52 -8.85 -9.91
N LYS A 71 1.63 -8.68 -8.91
CA LYS A 71 2.01 -8.23 -7.56
C LYS A 71 1.59 -9.28 -6.54
N SER A 72 2.45 -9.58 -5.58
CA SER A 72 2.06 -10.33 -4.39
C SER A 72 1.59 -9.38 -3.31
N VAL A 73 0.50 -9.74 -2.63
CA VAL A 73 0.02 -9.04 -1.44
C VAL A 73 0.32 -9.94 -0.25
N GLU A 74 1.37 -9.65 0.51
CA GLU A 74 1.67 -10.40 1.71
C GLU A 74 0.51 -10.30 2.71
N ARG A 75 -0.04 -11.44 3.11
CA ARG A 75 -1.03 -11.53 4.19
C ARG A 75 -0.31 -11.30 5.52
N GLY A 76 -0.45 -10.11 6.09
CA GLY A 76 0.10 -9.79 7.40
C GLY A 76 1.02 -8.58 7.46
N ALA A 77 1.67 -8.19 6.38
CA ALA A 77 2.38 -6.92 6.30
C ALA A 77 1.42 -5.79 5.89
N ARG A 78 0.55 -5.37 6.79
CA ARG A 78 -0.23 -4.14 6.64
C ARG A 78 0.67 -3.00 7.07
N GLY A 79 1.32 -2.38 6.12
CA GLY A 79 2.20 -1.25 6.29
C GLY A 79 2.81 -0.87 4.96
N ALA A 80 3.33 0.31 4.85
CA ALA A 80 3.84 0.94 3.63
C ALA A 80 4.98 0.20 2.90
N PHE A 81 5.34 -1.04 3.24
CA PHE A 81 6.67 -1.54 2.91
C PHE A 81 6.68 -2.95 2.35
N GLY A 82 6.99 -3.03 1.04
CA GLY A 82 7.55 -4.19 0.39
C GLY A 82 6.55 -5.18 -0.21
N ARG A 83 6.29 -5.06 -1.50
CA ARG A 83 5.59 -6.05 -2.32
C ARG A 83 6.50 -6.52 -3.42
N ASP A 84 6.48 -7.82 -3.70
CA ASP A 84 7.16 -8.31 -4.89
C ASP A 84 6.33 -7.96 -6.13
N GLU A 85 6.99 -7.36 -7.10
CA GLU A 85 6.42 -6.99 -8.38
C GLU A 85 7.24 -7.58 -9.53
N TRP A 86 6.54 -8.17 -10.50
CA TRP A 86 7.11 -8.70 -11.74
C TRP A 86 6.40 -8.06 -12.93
N GLU A 87 7.16 -7.56 -13.86
CA GLU A 87 6.64 -6.91 -15.06
C GLU A 87 7.24 -7.52 -16.33
N GLU A 88 6.38 -7.80 -17.31
CA GLU A 88 6.76 -8.36 -18.60
C GLU A 88 5.92 -7.75 -19.73
N GLU A 89 6.53 -7.48 -20.87
CA GLU A 89 5.81 -7.00 -22.04
C GLU A 89 4.94 -8.10 -22.66
N VAL A 90 3.70 -7.75 -23.01
CA VAL A 90 2.75 -8.66 -23.65
C VAL A 90 2.26 -8.08 -24.97
N LYS A 91 1.93 -8.98 -25.92
CA LYS A 91 1.51 -8.61 -27.27
C LYS A 91 0.00 -8.35 -27.40
N SER A 92 -0.78 -8.67 -26.38
CA SER A 92 -2.24 -8.56 -26.42
C SER A 92 -2.78 -7.87 -25.16
N ASP A 93 -4.05 -7.49 -25.18
CA ASP A 93 -4.75 -6.90 -24.06
C ASP A 93 -5.11 -7.91 -22.96
N ALA A 94 -4.80 -9.19 -23.19
CA ALA A 94 -5.00 -10.27 -22.24
C ALA A 94 -3.65 -10.75 -21.67
N PRO A 95 -3.63 -11.20 -20.39
CA PRO A 95 -2.42 -11.72 -19.79
C PRO A 95 -1.95 -13.02 -20.45
N ASP A 96 -0.63 -13.20 -20.54
CA ASP A 96 0.00 -14.42 -21.00
C ASP A 96 0.67 -15.17 -19.83
N LEU A 97 0.06 -16.29 -19.42
CA LEU A 97 0.60 -17.11 -18.33
C LEU A 97 1.87 -17.91 -18.72
N LYS A 98 2.36 -17.80 -19.94
CA LYS A 98 3.68 -18.35 -20.32
C LYS A 98 4.84 -17.48 -19.79
N LEU A 99 4.55 -16.23 -19.45
CA LEU A 99 5.53 -15.23 -18.99
C LEU A 99 5.58 -15.10 -17.45
N VAL A 100 5.05 -16.09 -16.72
CA VAL A 100 4.96 -15.99 -15.25
C VAL A 100 5.99 -16.86 -14.52
N ASN A 101 6.95 -17.43 -15.24
CA ASN A 101 8.02 -18.23 -14.62
C ASN A 101 8.84 -17.36 -13.64
N GLY A 102 9.14 -17.91 -12.47
CA GLY A 102 9.84 -17.19 -11.41
C GLY A 102 9.00 -16.15 -10.67
N THR A 103 7.69 -16.06 -10.94
CA THR A 103 6.77 -15.17 -10.21
C THR A 103 5.92 -15.92 -9.20
N ALA A 104 5.29 -15.20 -8.26
CA ALA A 104 4.35 -15.78 -7.32
C ALA A 104 3.09 -16.40 -7.99
N LEU A 105 2.82 -16.09 -9.24
CA LEU A 105 1.72 -16.68 -10.01
C LEU A 105 2.06 -18.03 -10.63
N GLU A 106 3.34 -18.39 -10.79
CA GLU A 106 3.78 -19.61 -11.45
C GLU A 106 3.11 -20.89 -10.92
N PRO A 107 2.98 -21.13 -9.58
CA PRO A 107 2.34 -22.34 -9.06
C PRO A 107 0.88 -22.50 -9.45
N LEU A 108 0.22 -21.41 -9.80
CA LEU A 108 -1.19 -21.39 -10.21
C LEU A 108 -1.36 -21.41 -11.74
N ALA A 109 -0.29 -21.19 -12.51
CA ALA A 109 -0.32 -21.00 -13.97
C ALA A 109 -0.64 -22.30 -14.70
N THR A 110 -1.89 -22.54 -14.97
CA THR A 110 -2.39 -23.69 -15.72
C THR A 110 -3.21 -23.26 -16.94
N LYS A 111 -3.31 -24.12 -17.96
CA LYS A 111 -4.24 -23.90 -19.08
C LYS A 111 -5.67 -23.67 -18.63
N LYS A 112 -6.07 -24.29 -17.51
CA LYS A 112 -7.40 -24.12 -16.91
C LYS A 112 -7.55 -22.72 -16.30
N LEU A 113 -6.53 -22.18 -15.64
CA LEU A 113 -6.53 -20.81 -15.13
C LEU A 113 -6.60 -19.81 -16.30
N GLN A 114 -5.72 -19.93 -17.30
CA GLN A 114 -5.69 -19.06 -18.48
C GLN A 114 -7.08 -18.89 -19.11
N ARG A 115 -7.82 -20.01 -19.30
CA ARG A 115 -9.17 -19.99 -19.89
C ARG A 115 -10.24 -19.37 -18.97
N ARG A 116 -9.97 -19.20 -17.71
CA ARG A 116 -10.90 -18.65 -16.70
C ARG A 116 -10.61 -17.22 -16.31
N LEU A 117 -9.45 -16.72 -16.71
CA LEU A 117 -9.13 -15.31 -16.51
C LEU A 117 -10.08 -14.45 -17.34
N ARG A 118 -10.57 -13.40 -16.72
CA ARG A 118 -11.44 -12.40 -17.35
C ARG A 118 -11.17 -11.03 -16.73
N PRO A 119 -11.46 -9.94 -17.44
CA PRO A 119 -11.45 -8.60 -16.87
C PRO A 119 -12.44 -8.51 -15.70
N ILE A 120 -12.00 -7.96 -14.59
CA ILE A 120 -12.82 -7.74 -13.38
C ILE A 120 -13.14 -6.26 -13.23
N PHE A 121 -12.15 -5.41 -13.38
CA PHE A 121 -12.27 -3.95 -13.33
C PHE A 121 -11.12 -3.31 -14.12
N GLU A 122 -11.28 -2.01 -14.36
CA GLU A 122 -10.33 -1.16 -15.09
C GLU A 122 -10.00 0.07 -14.26
N THR A 123 -8.76 0.55 -14.32
CA THR A 123 -8.39 1.88 -13.85
C THR A 123 -7.95 2.74 -15.02
N VAL A 124 -8.42 3.96 -15.09
CA VAL A 124 -7.98 4.99 -16.04
C VAL A 124 -7.43 6.14 -15.24
N VAL A 125 -6.13 6.39 -15.38
CA VAL A 125 -5.38 7.34 -14.55
C VAL A 125 -4.57 8.26 -15.44
N GLU A 126 -4.70 9.55 -15.23
CA GLU A 126 -3.73 10.56 -15.66
C GLU A 126 -2.71 10.72 -14.53
N ARG A 127 -1.47 10.29 -14.80
CA ARG A 127 -0.37 10.31 -13.83
C ARG A 127 0.66 11.34 -14.22
N THR A 128 0.98 12.24 -13.29
CA THR A 128 2.15 13.09 -13.39
C THR A 128 3.20 12.61 -12.39
N THR A 129 4.34 12.17 -12.87
CA THR A 129 5.45 11.65 -12.05
C THR A 129 6.60 12.64 -12.01
N PHE A 130 7.03 12.99 -10.80
CA PHE A 130 8.17 13.83 -10.51
C PHE A 130 9.29 12.94 -9.96
N PRO A 131 10.45 12.83 -10.65
CA PRO A 131 11.63 12.23 -10.05
C PRO A 131 12.21 13.24 -9.05
N ILE A 132 12.21 12.90 -7.77
CA ILE A 132 12.62 13.80 -6.67
C ILE A 132 13.92 13.30 -6.07
N ARG A 133 14.88 14.22 -5.82
CA ARG A 133 16.01 13.99 -4.95
C ARG A 133 15.76 14.65 -3.60
N ALA A 134 15.67 13.85 -2.52
CA ALA A 134 15.49 14.32 -1.16
C ALA A 134 16.58 13.72 -0.26
N GLY A 135 17.44 14.57 0.31
CA GLY A 135 18.62 14.10 1.04
C GLY A 135 19.46 13.14 0.19
N ASP A 136 19.68 11.94 0.71
CA ASP A 136 20.42 10.88 0.02
C ASP A 136 19.50 9.91 -0.75
N ALA A 137 18.18 10.16 -0.78
CA ALA A 137 17.25 9.28 -1.43
C ALA A 137 16.77 9.79 -2.79
N ASP A 138 16.58 8.86 -3.71
CA ASP A 138 15.87 9.07 -4.97
C ASP A 138 14.44 8.56 -4.82
N LEU A 139 13.47 9.44 -5.09
CA LEU A 139 12.06 9.18 -4.94
C LEU A 139 11.31 9.44 -6.25
N LYS A 140 10.18 8.76 -6.44
CA LYS A 140 9.18 9.14 -7.44
C LYS A 140 7.92 9.59 -6.73
N VAL A 141 7.54 10.84 -6.91
CA VAL A 141 6.25 11.35 -6.47
C VAL A 141 5.30 11.34 -7.67
N SER A 142 4.29 10.49 -7.60
CA SER A 142 3.27 10.36 -8.65
C SER A 142 1.95 10.94 -8.18
N VAL A 143 1.43 11.90 -8.92
CA VAL A 143 0.09 12.50 -8.71
C VAL A 143 -0.87 11.83 -9.67
N ASP A 144 -1.85 11.11 -9.14
CA ASP A 144 -2.81 10.29 -9.88
C ASP A 144 -4.21 10.89 -9.81
N HIS A 145 -4.77 11.23 -10.96
CA HIS A 145 -6.15 11.65 -11.12
C HIS A 145 -6.87 10.74 -12.11
N GLY A 146 -8.06 10.27 -11.77
CA GLY A 146 -8.78 9.40 -12.66
C GLY A 146 -9.93 8.64 -12.00
N PHE A 147 -10.11 7.37 -12.40
CA PHE A 147 -11.19 6.55 -11.85
C PHE A 147 -10.93 5.05 -11.99
N ILE A 148 -11.61 4.30 -11.12
CA ILE A 148 -11.82 2.86 -11.22
C ILE A 148 -13.19 2.61 -11.84
N LYS A 149 -13.30 1.65 -12.74
CA LYS A 149 -14.56 1.28 -13.40
C LYS A 149 -14.79 -0.23 -13.33
N ALA A 150 -15.96 -0.63 -12.85
CA ALA A 150 -16.36 -2.02 -12.75
C ALA A 150 -17.89 -2.16 -12.90
N LYS A 151 -18.36 -3.01 -13.80
CA LYS A 151 -19.79 -3.35 -13.96
C LYS A 151 -20.73 -2.12 -13.99
N GLY A 152 -20.36 -1.10 -14.75
CA GLY A 152 -21.13 0.14 -14.88
C GLY A 152 -20.99 1.14 -13.72
N ARG A 153 -20.26 0.79 -12.65
CA ARG A 153 -19.95 1.69 -11.53
C ARG A 153 -18.64 2.40 -11.75
N ARG A 154 -18.47 3.57 -11.12
CA ARG A 154 -17.22 4.34 -11.14
C ARG A 154 -16.88 4.81 -9.72
N GLU A 155 -15.59 4.83 -9.42
CA GLU A 155 -15.03 5.40 -8.20
C GLU A 155 -13.86 6.30 -8.56
N ALA A 156 -13.80 7.51 -8.03
CA ALA A 156 -12.72 8.46 -8.32
C ALA A 156 -11.38 7.99 -7.76
N ILE A 157 -10.31 8.29 -8.50
CA ILE A 157 -8.92 8.21 -8.04
C ILE A 157 -8.42 9.64 -7.92
N SER A 158 -7.92 10.01 -6.75
CA SER A 158 -7.28 11.29 -6.46
C SER A 158 -6.27 11.03 -5.37
N GLU A 159 -5.05 10.66 -5.75
CA GLU A 159 -4.05 10.18 -4.81
C GLU A 159 -2.62 10.53 -5.23
N ILE A 160 -1.74 10.55 -4.25
CA ILE A 160 -0.30 10.72 -4.44
C ILE A 160 0.37 9.41 -4.00
N GLU A 161 1.29 8.92 -4.80
CA GLU A 161 2.18 7.81 -4.45
C GLU A 161 3.59 8.35 -4.34
N ILE A 162 4.26 8.11 -3.19
CA ILE A 162 5.66 8.42 -2.96
C ILE A 162 6.40 7.10 -2.92
N GLU A 163 7.16 6.79 -3.95
CA GLU A 163 7.93 5.54 -4.12
C GLU A 163 9.41 5.82 -3.91
N LEU A 164 10.06 5.03 -3.05
CA LEU A 164 11.51 5.02 -2.91
C LEU A 164 12.14 4.21 -4.03
N THR A 165 13.05 4.81 -4.78
CA THR A 165 13.83 4.09 -5.80
C THR A 165 15.23 3.73 -5.32
N ASP A 166 15.82 4.58 -4.45
CA ASP A 166 17.11 4.32 -3.80
C ASP A 166 17.28 5.20 -2.56
N GLY A 167 18.08 4.77 -1.59
CA GLY A 167 18.44 5.54 -0.40
C GLY A 167 17.60 5.25 0.85
N ASP A 168 17.49 6.23 1.76
CA ASP A 168 16.86 6.07 3.07
C ASP A 168 15.32 6.18 2.97
N PRO A 169 14.56 5.15 3.42
CA PRO A 169 13.09 5.22 3.51
C PRO A 169 12.54 6.37 4.36
N ALA A 170 13.32 6.93 5.29
CA ALA A 170 12.90 8.06 6.11
C ALA A 170 12.56 9.31 5.27
N GLU A 171 13.16 9.45 4.10
CA GLU A 171 12.92 10.58 3.20
C GLU A 171 11.49 10.58 2.63
N ILE A 172 10.83 9.42 2.56
CA ILE A 172 9.39 9.34 2.23
C ILE A 172 8.57 10.17 3.22
N ALA A 173 8.87 10.07 4.52
CA ALA A 173 8.16 10.81 5.56
C ALA A 173 8.41 12.32 5.44
N HIS A 174 9.63 12.76 5.15
CA HIS A 174 9.96 14.18 4.94
C HIS A 174 9.20 14.78 3.76
N VAL A 175 9.10 14.05 2.64
CA VAL A 175 8.31 14.49 1.48
C VAL A 175 6.81 14.50 1.81
N ALA A 176 6.30 13.50 2.53
CA ALA A 176 4.91 13.45 2.95
C ALA A 176 4.55 14.61 3.89
N ASP A 177 5.41 14.95 4.86
CA ASP A 177 5.22 16.09 5.76
C ASP A 177 5.17 17.42 4.99
N ARG A 178 6.03 17.58 3.99
CA ARG A 178 6.00 18.76 3.13
C ARG A 178 4.72 18.86 2.30
N LEU A 179 4.21 17.73 1.80
CA LEU A 179 2.90 17.66 1.13
C LEU A 179 1.78 18.01 2.09
N ALA A 180 1.79 17.52 3.34
CA ALA A 180 0.80 17.81 4.36
C ALA A 180 0.74 19.30 4.72
N GLY A 181 1.87 19.99 4.68
CA GLY A 181 1.94 21.45 4.83
C GLY A 181 1.40 22.24 3.62
N SER A 182 1.26 21.58 2.47
CA SER A 182 0.87 22.24 1.20
C SER A 182 -0.55 21.90 0.74
N ALA A 183 -1.11 20.75 1.15
CA ALA A 183 -2.41 20.27 0.70
C ALA A 183 -3.11 19.41 1.78
N PRO A 184 -4.46 19.34 1.75
CA PRO A 184 -5.22 18.48 2.64
C PRO A 184 -5.06 17.01 2.19
N ILE A 185 -4.06 16.34 2.72
CA ILE A 185 -3.79 14.92 2.44
C ILE A 185 -4.23 14.03 3.58
N THR A 186 -4.56 12.78 3.25
CA THR A 186 -4.90 11.72 4.22
C THR A 186 -4.21 10.43 3.80
N TYR A 187 -3.71 9.66 4.77
CA TYR A 187 -3.13 8.35 4.49
C TYR A 187 -4.15 7.42 3.81
N LEU A 188 -3.76 6.79 2.71
CA LEU A 188 -4.60 5.89 1.92
C LEU A 188 -4.17 4.43 2.15
N ALA A 189 -4.89 3.73 3.04
CA ALA A 189 -4.61 2.33 3.35
C ALA A 189 -5.00 1.35 2.22
N GLN A 190 -6.00 1.72 1.39
CA GLN A 190 -6.52 0.85 0.35
C GLN A 190 -5.85 1.12 -1.00
N SER A 191 -5.31 0.07 -1.59
CA SER A 191 -4.76 0.12 -2.94
C SER A 191 -5.84 0.21 -4.02
N LYS A 192 -5.50 0.69 -5.24
CA LYS A 192 -6.39 0.67 -6.41
C LYS A 192 -6.98 -0.72 -6.69
N PRO A 193 -6.21 -1.85 -6.60
CA PRO A 193 -6.78 -3.19 -6.74
C PRO A 193 -7.84 -3.52 -5.69
N GLU A 194 -7.60 -3.25 -4.41
CA GLU A 194 -8.58 -3.53 -3.35
C GLU A 194 -9.89 -2.78 -3.57
N ARG A 195 -9.80 -1.49 -3.92
CA ARG A 195 -10.94 -0.65 -4.27
C ARG A 195 -11.67 -1.18 -5.52
N GLY A 196 -10.93 -1.62 -6.54
CA GLY A 196 -11.48 -2.17 -7.78
C GLY A 196 -12.24 -3.48 -7.55
N TYR A 197 -11.73 -4.37 -6.73
CA TYR A 197 -12.45 -5.60 -6.34
C TYR A 197 -13.71 -5.30 -5.55
N ALA A 198 -13.67 -4.38 -4.59
CA ALA A 198 -14.85 -3.95 -3.83
C ALA A 198 -15.93 -3.35 -4.74
N LEU A 199 -15.53 -2.46 -5.66
CA LEU A 199 -16.42 -1.85 -6.64
C LEU A 199 -17.06 -2.91 -7.55
N SER A 200 -16.28 -3.90 -8.03
CA SER A 200 -16.77 -5.00 -8.86
C SER A 200 -17.75 -5.91 -8.12
N ALA A 201 -17.52 -6.14 -6.83
CA ALA A 201 -18.43 -6.91 -5.97
C ALA A 201 -19.71 -6.13 -5.63
N GLY A 202 -19.70 -4.80 -5.77
CA GLY A 202 -20.78 -3.93 -5.32
C GLY A 202 -20.86 -3.85 -3.81
N GLU A 203 -19.73 -4.06 -3.15
CA GLU A 203 -19.60 -3.99 -1.71
C GLU A 203 -19.50 -2.53 -1.27
N ALA A 204 -20.35 -2.10 -0.35
CA ALA A 204 -20.12 -0.90 0.43
C ALA A 204 -18.82 -1.06 1.24
N ALA A 205 -18.23 0.04 1.66
CA ALA A 205 -17.08 -0.03 2.56
C ALA A 205 -17.50 -0.77 3.83
N LYS A 206 -16.85 -1.92 4.09
CA LYS A 206 -17.10 -2.69 5.32
C LYS A 206 -16.12 -2.25 6.39
N PRO A 207 -16.58 -2.07 7.64
CA PRO A 207 -15.69 -1.82 8.76
C PRO A 207 -14.66 -2.94 8.90
N VAL A 208 -13.41 -2.54 9.11
CA VAL A 208 -12.28 -3.45 9.30
C VAL A 208 -11.98 -3.54 10.79
N ARG A 209 -12.03 -4.76 11.35
CA ARG A 209 -11.65 -5.01 12.74
C ARG A 209 -10.14 -5.19 12.85
N GLY A 210 -9.56 -4.65 13.93
CA GLY A 210 -8.15 -4.86 14.23
C GLY A 210 -7.87 -6.32 14.54
N GLY A 211 -6.82 -6.87 13.92
CA GLY A 211 -6.32 -8.20 14.22
C GLY A 211 -5.45 -8.27 15.48
N THR A 212 -5.05 -9.49 15.84
CA THR A 212 -3.95 -9.75 16.77
C THR A 212 -2.62 -9.40 16.09
N ILE A 213 -1.67 -8.93 16.89
CA ILE A 213 -0.32 -8.64 16.43
C ILE A 213 0.58 -9.69 17.09
N ASP A 214 1.10 -10.59 16.28
CA ASP A 214 2.09 -11.56 16.71
C ASP A 214 3.48 -10.94 16.50
N LEU A 215 4.22 -10.77 17.59
CA LEU A 215 5.59 -10.28 17.55
C LEU A 215 6.55 -11.46 17.69
N ASP A 216 7.56 -11.48 16.83
CA ASP A 216 8.68 -12.40 17.02
C ASP A 216 9.35 -12.07 18.37
N PRO A 217 9.60 -13.05 19.24
CA PRO A 217 10.27 -12.84 20.53
C PRO A 217 11.66 -12.20 20.44
N GLU A 218 12.30 -12.27 19.29
CA GLU A 218 13.66 -11.75 19.06
C GLU A 218 13.65 -10.27 18.59
N VAL A 219 12.49 -9.67 18.27
CA VAL A 219 12.46 -8.25 17.90
C VAL A 219 12.76 -7.36 19.09
N SER A 220 13.49 -6.27 18.86
CA SER A 220 13.75 -5.26 19.88
C SER A 220 12.45 -4.57 20.32
N ALA A 221 12.45 -3.97 21.51
CA ALA A 221 11.31 -3.22 22.01
C ALA A 221 10.92 -2.05 21.10
N ALA A 222 11.89 -1.42 20.43
CA ALA A 222 11.67 -0.34 19.47
C ALA A 222 10.98 -0.84 18.21
N GLU A 223 11.46 -1.94 17.63
CA GLU A 223 10.84 -2.58 16.46
C GLU A 223 9.44 -3.10 16.81
N GLY A 224 9.26 -3.74 17.96
CA GLY A 224 7.96 -4.21 18.43
C GLY A 224 6.97 -3.05 18.57
N PHE A 225 7.39 -1.91 19.14
CA PHE A 225 6.58 -0.71 19.24
C PHE A 225 6.22 -0.18 17.84
N GLN A 226 7.17 -0.14 16.92
CA GLN A 226 6.93 0.34 15.54
C GLN A 226 5.92 -0.54 14.81
N ILE A 227 6.06 -1.87 14.88
CA ILE A 227 5.12 -2.84 14.28
C ILE A 227 3.70 -2.60 14.82
N VAL A 228 3.60 -2.43 16.14
CA VAL A 228 2.31 -2.21 16.82
C VAL A 228 1.70 -0.87 16.45
N ALA A 229 2.49 0.20 16.45
CA ALA A 229 2.02 1.54 16.09
C ALA A 229 1.51 1.58 14.64
N LEU A 230 2.27 1.01 13.70
CA LEU A 230 1.87 0.90 12.30
C LEU A 230 0.57 0.09 12.15
N SER A 231 0.44 -1.05 12.83
CA SER A 231 -0.80 -1.84 12.79
C SER A 231 -2.02 -1.07 13.32
N CYS A 232 -1.85 -0.23 14.34
CA CYS A 232 -2.92 0.62 14.86
C CYS A 232 -3.32 1.73 13.88
N LEU A 233 -2.34 2.36 13.24
CA LEU A 233 -2.56 3.39 12.22
C LEU A 233 -3.26 2.79 10.99
N ASP A 234 -2.80 1.63 10.52
CA ASP A 234 -3.43 0.91 9.40
C ASP A 234 -4.88 0.54 9.73
N HIS A 235 -5.14 0.06 10.94
CA HIS A 235 -6.50 -0.25 11.38
C HIS A 235 -7.40 0.99 11.37
N ALA A 236 -6.90 2.14 11.87
CA ALA A 236 -7.66 3.39 11.83
C ALA A 236 -7.91 3.86 10.40
N ALA A 237 -6.87 3.86 9.54
CA ALA A 237 -6.96 4.31 8.15
C ALA A 237 -7.83 3.39 7.28
N ALA A 238 -7.81 2.07 7.51
CA ALA A 238 -8.66 1.11 6.79
C ALA A 238 -10.16 1.38 6.98
N ASN A 239 -10.54 2.08 8.06
CA ASN A 239 -11.91 2.46 8.33
C ASN A 239 -12.30 3.85 7.81
N ALA A 240 -11.36 4.63 7.27
CA ALA A 240 -11.61 6.00 6.83
C ALA A 240 -12.74 6.09 5.78
N ARG A 241 -12.83 5.12 4.87
CA ARG A 241 -13.89 5.07 3.86
C ARG A 241 -15.26 4.79 4.49
N ALA A 242 -15.36 3.79 5.36
CA ALA A 242 -16.61 3.49 6.07
C ALA A 242 -17.10 4.69 6.90
N VAL A 243 -16.16 5.41 7.55
CA VAL A 243 -16.45 6.66 8.28
C VAL A 243 -17.03 7.73 7.34
N ARG A 244 -16.45 7.94 6.17
CA ARG A 244 -16.96 8.91 5.17
C ARG A 244 -18.35 8.53 4.64
N GLU A 245 -18.63 7.23 4.54
CA GLU A 245 -19.96 6.72 4.15
C GLU A 245 -20.96 6.74 5.31
N GLY A 246 -20.57 7.20 6.50
CA GLY A 246 -21.44 7.35 7.68
C GLY A 246 -21.66 6.05 8.45
N ASP A 247 -20.84 5.03 8.22
CA ASP A 247 -20.95 3.75 8.94
C ASP A 247 -20.51 3.89 10.39
N THR A 248 -21.41 3.60 11.33
CA THR A 248 -21.19 3.74 12.77
C THR A 248 -20.17 2.75 13.31
N GLU A 249 -20.10 1.53 12.77
CA GLU A 249 -19.09 0.54 13.14
C GLU A 249 -17.72 0.96 12.60
N GLY A 250 -17.64 1.57 11.40
CA GLY A 250 -16.42 2.18 10.87
C GLY A 250 -15.86 3.25 11.79
N ILE A 251 -16.72 4.15 12.31
CA ILE A 251 -16.35 5.16 13.30
C ILE A 251 -15.84 4.50 14.58
N HIS A 252 -16.53 3.46 15.06
CA HIS A 252 -16.12 2.71 16.24
C HIS A 252 -14.74 2.08 16.05
N GLN A 253 -14.52 1.38 14.95
CA GLN A 253 -13.26 0.69 14.65
C GLN A 253 -12.09 1.66 14.44
N MET A 254 -12.29 2.81 13.80
CA MET A 254 -11.29 3.87 13.71
C MET A 254 -10.87 4.36 15.10
N ARG A 255 -11.84 4.65 15.98
CA ARG A 255 -11.57 5.05 17.37
C ARG A 255 -10.82 3.96 18.14
N VAL A 256 -11.14 2.69 17.92
CA VAL A 256 -10.41 1.56 18.53
C VAL A 256 -8.95 1.57 18.10
N GLY A 257 -8.65 1.74 16.80
CA GLY A 257 -7.29 1.85 16.29
C GLY A 257 -6.51 2.99 16.94
N LEU A 258 -7.07 4.20 16.94
CA LEU A 258 -6.43 5.38 17.52
C LEU A 258 -6.26 5.25 19.06
N ARG A 259 -7.23 4.68 19.77
CA ARG A 259 -7.14 4.45 21.22
C ARG A 259 -6.06 3.42 21.56
N ARG A 260 -5.92 2.35 20.76
CA ARG A 260 -4.84 1.37 20.92
C ARG A 260 -3.47 2.02 20.75
N LEU A 261 -3.32 2.91 19.80
CA LEU A 261 -2.09 3.67 19.56
C LEU A 261 -1.75 4.58 20.76
N GLY A 262 -2.74 5.29 21.33
CA GLY A 262 -2.53 6.27 22.39
C GLY A 262 -2.57 5.73 23.84
N GLY A 263 -3.04 4.51 24.06
CA GLY A 263 -3.44 4.05 25.40
C GLY A 263 -2.73 2.84 25.97
N GLY A 264 -1.69 2.31 25.34
CA GLY A 264 -0.91 1.20 25.91
C GLY A 264 -1.66 -0.14 26.08
N ASN A 265 -2.96 -0.23 25.77
CA ASN A 265 -3.75 -1.48 25.82
C ASN A 265 -3.63 -2.25 24.50
N ILE A 266 -2.40 -2.58 24.16
CA ILE A 266 -2.11 -3.39 22.96
C ILE A 266 -1.95 -4.83 23.44
N PRO A 267 -2.83 -5.77 23.06
CA PRO A 267 -2.62 -7.18 23.35
C PRO A 267 -1.42 -7.66 22.50
N ILE A 268 -0.25 -7.63 23.12
CA ILE A 268 0.98 -8.20 22.52
C ILE A 268 1.05 -9.65 23.00
N HIS A 269 0.95 -10.60 22.05
CA HIS A 269 1.24 -11.99 22.31
C HIS A 269 2.71 -12.26 21.96
N GLY A 270 3.45 -12.89 22.87
CA GLY A 270 4.81 -13.38 22.61
C GLY A 270 5.95 -12.61 23.25
N VAL A 271 5.74 -11.42 23.84
CA VAL A 271 6.83 -10.74 24.56
C VAL A 271 6.94 -11.30 25.97
N THR A 272 7.79 -12.28 26.16
CA THR A 272 8.27 -12.69 27.50
C THR A 272 9.29 -11.65 27.94
N THR A 273 8.90 -10.74 28.86
CA THR A 273 9.87 -9.89 29.55
C THR A 273 10.82 -10.80 30.34
N ARG A 274 12.03 -11.04 29.82
CA ARG A 274 13.12 -11.50 30.67
C ARG A 274 13.34 -10.39 31.71
N ARG A 275 12.77 -10.56 32.90
CA ARG A 275 13.19 -9.86 34.09
C ARG A 275 14.66 -10.25 34.29
N GLY A 276 15.58 -9.37 33.89
CA GLY A 276 17.00 -9.55 34.15
C GLY A 276 17.20 -9.71 35.65
N ASP A 277 17.75 -10.84 36.04
CA ASP A 277 18.30 -11.11 37.37
C ASP A 277 19.41 -10.09 37.69
N ARG A 278 19.01 -8.89 38.14
CA ARG A 278 19.89 -7.96 38.84
C ARG A 278 19.83 -8.25 40.35
N LYS A 279 20.11 -9.49 40.73
CA LYS A 279 20.41 -9.86 42.10
C LYS A 279 21.53 -10.89 42.09
N ASN A 280 22.77 -10.47 41.95
CA ASN A 280 23.96 -11.18 42.49
C ASN A 280 25.29 -10.47 42.12
N GLN A 281 25.41 -9.16 42.33
CA GLN A 281 26.73 -8.50 42.28
C GLN A 281 27.09 -7.71 43.52
N ASN A 282 26.28 -7.74 44.60
CA ASN A 282 26.59 -7.02 45.87
C ASN A 282 26.85 -7.94 47.06
N ARG A 283 27.45 -9.17 46.83
CA ARG A 283 27.84 -10.05 47.96
C ARG A 283 29.32 -10.50 47.95
N ALA A 284 30.16 -9.83 47.18
CA ALA A 284 31.59 -10.18 47.12
C ALA A 284 32.55 -9.04 47.53
N GLN A 285 32.08 -8.02 48.25
CA GLN A 285 32.96 -6.95 48.78
C GLN A 285 32.73 -6.63 50.25
N MET A 286 32.46 -7.63 51.07
CA MET A 286 32.60 -7.51 52.53
C MET A 286 33.12 -8.85 53.11
N ALA A 287 34.37 -9.13 52.85
CA ALA A 287 35.21 -10.06 53.63
C ALA A 287 36.66 -9.88 53.14
N HIS A 288 37.33 -8.88 53.70
CA HIS A 288 38.72 -8.84 54.14
C HIS A 288 39.04 -7.49 54.73
#